data_893cd50fe7f182a82c5b2d6d65d8d28a
#
_entry.id   893cd50fe7f182a82c5b2d6d65d8d28a
#
_cell.length_a   1.000
_cell.length_b   1.000
_cell.length_c   1.000
_cell.angle_alpha   90.00
_cell.angle_beta   90.00
_cell.angle_gamma   90.00
#
_symmetry.space_group_name_H-M   'P 1'
#
loop_
_entity.id
_entity.type
_entity.pdbx_description
1 polymer ?
#
loop_
_entity_poly.entity_id
_entity_poly.type
_entity_poly.pdbx_seq_one_letter_code
_entity_poly.pdbx_strand_id
1 'polypeptide(L)'
;CAHACYNVGNQTEDLDLAEVYKSVDMFFSKMDYINEFVLIGGEPLLYKDLSKVIVYIGNKYRRKIGIFSITTNGTIIPNEETLKVSQKYQVLYRISNYAKELPRLRQSHIKLIKRLQEFEVDYKLYDEDGYWIDYGFDYLNNDMDEEKLIQTFDRCLTPCREVRGNKLYFCVMARSVSDNLHFNEGQDDYLDLEQLNDDNYKKILLEFNLGYSEKGYLDMCHRCHGMDAANYPIPIAEQLV
;
A
#
# COMPACT_ATOMS: atom_id res chain seq x y z
N CYS A 1 3.04 4.25 -6.86
CA CYS A 1 2.67 2.97 -7.50
C CYS A 1 1.24 3.05 -7.99
N ALA A 2 0.99 2.68 -9.23
CA ALA A 2 -0.37 2.66 -9.78
C ALA A 2 -1.23 1.52 -9.23
N HIS A 3 -0.65 0.54 -8.55
CA HIS A 3 -1.31 -0.68 -8.04
C HIS A 3 -2.21 -1.37 -9.07
N ALA A 4 -1.86 -1.28 -10.36
CA ALA A 4 -2.67 -1.73 -11.49
C ALA A 4 -4.10 -1.16 -11.52
N CYS A 5 -4.35 -0.01 -10.86
CA CYS A 5 -5.69 0.60 -10.74
C CYS A 5 -6.32 0.92 -12.10
N TYR A 6 -5.51 1.19 -13.12
CA TYR A 6 -5.99 1.44 -14.48
C TYR A 6 -6.62 0.21 -15.15
N ASN A 7 -6.37 -0.98 -14.62
CA ASN A 7 -6.95 -2.25 -15.11
C ASN A 7 -8.15 -2.71 -14.27
N VAL A 8 -8.47 -2.00 -13.20
CA VAL A 8 -9.57 -2.35 -12.30
C VAL A 8 -10.86 -1.75 -12.85
N GLY A 9 -11.84 -2.61 -13.13
CA GLY A 9 -13.22 -2.15 -13.37
C GLY A 9 -13.86 -1.60 -12.08
N ASN A 10 -15.08 -1.05 -12.20
CA ASN A 10 -15.82 -0.36 -11.13
C ASN A 10 -16.29 -1.24 -9.95
N GLN A 11 -15.61 -2.34 -9.65
CA GLN A 11 -16.06 -3.33 -8.67
C GLN A 11 -15.01 -3.55 -7.59
N THR A 12 -14.79 -2.54 -6.76
CA THR A 12 -14.07 -2.76 -5.51
C THR A 12 -15.04 -2.63 -4.34
N GLU A 13 -15.32 -3.73 -3.66
CA GLU A 13 -16.04 -3.69 -2.40
C GLU A 13 -15.10 -3.20 -1.28
N ASP A 14 -15.66 -2.38 -0.39
CA ASP A 14 -14.95 -2.02 0.84
C ASP A 14 -14.70 -3.26 1.68
N LEU A 15 -13.53 -3.32 2.33
CA LEU A 15 -13.26 -4.35 3.31
C LEU A 15 -14.25 -4.27 4.48
N ASP A 16 -14.70 -5.42 4.94
CA ASP A 16 -15.41 -5.49 6.22
C ASP A 16 -14.50 -5.06 7.37
N LEU A 17 -15.04 -4.28 8.30
CA LEU A 17 -14.27 -3.73 9.42
C LEU A 17 -13.65 -4.83 10.32
N ALA A 18 -14.35 -5.95 10.50
CA ALA A 18 -13.84 -7.08 11.29
C ALA A 18 -12.66 -7.75 10.58
N GLU A 19 -12.67 -7.83 9.26
CA GLU A 19 -11.54 -8.35 8.46
C GLU A 19 -10.33 -7.42 8.56
N VAL A 20 -10.55 -6.10 8.53
CA VAL A 20 -9.48 -5.12 8.75
C VAL A 20 -8.84 -5.31 10.12
N TYR A 21 -9.67 -5.44 11.17
CA TYR A 21 -9.16 -5.68 12.53
C TYR A 21 -8.39 -6.99 12.63
N LYS A 22 -8.90 -8.07 12.04
CA LYS A 22 -8.24 -9.38 12.01
C LYS A 22 -6.88 -9.29 11.32
N SER A 23 -6.80 -8.61 10.18
CA SER A 23 -5.54 -8.42 9.44
C SER A 23 -4.51 -7.64 10.25
N VAL A 24 -4.96 -6.56 10.91
CA VAL A 24 -4.11 -5.74 11.79
C VAL A 24 -3.60 -6.55 12.99
N ASP A 25 -4.48 -7.31 13.64
CA ASP A 25 -4.11 -8.14 14.78
C ASP A 25 -3.12 -9.25 14.38
N MET A 26 -3.37 -9.92 13.26
CA MET A 26 -2.47 -10.93 12.71
C MET A 26 -1.08 -10.35 12.47
N PHE A 27 -0.99 -9.21 11.79
CA PHE A 27 0.27 -8.54 11.52
C PHE A 27 1.02 -8.19 12.81
N PHE A 28 0.37 -7.48 13.74
CA PHE A 28 1.02 -7.06 14.97
C PHE A 28 1.26 -8.18 15.99
N SER A 29 0.67 -9.37 15.79
CA SER A 29 1.03 -10.56 16.57
C SER A 29 2.43 -11.06 16.26
N LYS A 30 2.94 -10.77 15.04
CA LYS A 30 4.26 -11.18 14.56
C LYS A 30 5.31 -10.07 14.59
N MET A 31 4.88 -8.79 14.70
CA MET A 31 5.77 -7.62 14.67
C MET A 31 5.99 -7.05 16.07
N ASP A 32 7.24 -6.83 16.43
CA ASP A 32 7.60 -6.12 17.66
C ASP A 32 7.49 -4.61 17.47
N TYR A 33 8.01 -4.11 16.34
CA TYR A 33 8.02 -2.69 15.97
C TYR A 33 8.10 -2.51 14.46
N ILE A 34 7.52 -1.45 13.96
CA ILE A 34 7.57 -1.05 12.55
C ILE A 34 7.87 0.45 12.45
N ASN A 35 8.76 0.83 11.56
CA ASN A 35 9.12 2.24 11.36
C ASN A 35 7.94 3.07 10.87
N GLU A 36 7.18 2.54 9.93
CA GLU A 36 6.01 3.20 9.39
C GLU A 36 4.89 2.20 9.10
N PHE A 37 3.67 2.53 9.53
CA PHE A 37 2.45 1.82 9.20
C PHE A 37 1.52 2.76 8.43
N VAL A 38 1.19 2.38 7.20
CA VAL A 38 0.44 3.24 6.28
C VAL A 38 -0.93 2.65 6.03
N LEU A 39 -1.98 3.43 6.24
CA LEU A 39 -3.30 3.13 5.70
C LEU A 39 -3.35 3.64 4.26
N ILE A 40 -3.51 2.70 3.35
CA ILE A 40 -3.54 2.95 1.91
C ILE A 40 -4.61 2.06 1.27
N GLY A 41 -5.04 2.41 0.08
CA GLY A 41 -5.99 1.64 -0.70
C GLY A 41 -6.18 2.30 -2.05
N GLY A 42 -7.37 2.30 -2.62
CA GLY A 42 -7.71 3.24 -3.69
C GLY A 42 -7.62 4.66 -3.15
N GLU A 43 -8.62 5.07 -2.37
CA GLU A 43 -8.60 6.31 -1.58
C GLU A 43 -9.13 6.01 -0.17
N PRO A 44 -8.27 5.99 0.85
CA PRO A 44 -8.67 5.59 2.21
C PRO A 44 -9.68 6.52 2.85
N LEU A 45 -9.76 7.79 2.42
CA LEU A 45 -10.73 8.75 2.94
C LEU A 45 -12.17 8.48 2.48
N LEU A 46 -12.38 7.57 1.51
CA LEU A 46 -13.71 7.06 1.15
C LEU A 46 -14.20 5.97 2.12
N TYR A 47 -13.28 5.31 2.84
CA TYR A 47 -13.66 4.22 3.72
C TYR A 47 -14.45 4.75 4.92
N LYS A 48 -15.73 4.36 5.01
CA LYS A 48 -16.68 4.87 6.00
C LYS A 48 -16.28 4.65 7.46
N ASP A 49 -15.54 3.57 7.72
CA ASP A 49 -15.11 3.18 9.06
C ASP A 49 -13.65 3.58 9.38
N LEU A 50 -13.05 4.49 8.61
CA LEU A 50 -11.65 4.90 8.78
C LEU A 50 -11.34 5.39 10.19
N SER A 51 -12.22 6.18 10.79
CA SER A 51 -12.05 6.66 12.17
C SER A 51 -11.95 5.50 13.18
N LYS A 52 -12.75 4.45 12.99
CA LYS A 52 -12.73 3.25 13.85
C LYS A 52 -11.44 2.47 13.67
N VAL A 53 -10.91 2.35 12.44
CA VAL A 53 -9.62 1.72 12.16
C VAL A 53 -8.48 2.47 12.85
N ILE A 54 -8.45 3.80 12.73
CA ILE A 54 -7.45 4.66 13.40
C ILE A 54 -7.50 4.45 14.91
N VAL A 55 -8.70 4.47 15.51
CA VAL A 55 -8.89 4.24 16.96
C VAL A 55 -8.41 2.87 17.38
N TYR A 56 -8.74 1.83 16.61
CA TYR A 56 -8.35 0.46 16.90
C TYR A 56 -6.83 0.28 16.91
N ILE A 57 -6.16 0.72 15.85
CA ILE A 57 -4.70 0.67 15.73
C ILE A 57 -4.05 1.53 16.81
N GLY A 58 -4.56 2.75 16.99
CA GLY A 58 -4.03 3.70 17.96
C GLY A 58 -4.11 3.19 19.41
N ASN A 59 -5.19 2.54 19.77
CA ASN A 59 -5.34 1.98 21.12
C ASN A 59 -4.46 0.76 21.36
N LYS A 60 -4.38 -0.16 20.40
CA LYS A 60 -3.70 -1.45 20.58
C LYS A 60 -2.22 -1.42 20.23
N TYR A 61 -1.84 -0.67 19.18
CA TYR A 61 -0.56 -0.86 18.53
C TYR A 61 0.26 0.41 18.35
N ARG A 62 -0.21 1.60 18.76
CA ARG A 62 0.50 2.87 18.55
C ARG A 62 1.96 2.83 19.01
N ARG A 63 2.24 2.11 20.11
CA ARG A 63 3.60 1.98 20.68
C ARG A 63 4.53 1.09 19.83
N LYS A 64 3.97 0.27 18.94
CA LYS A 64 4.72 -0.56 18.00
C LYS A 64 5.00 0.15 16.67
N ILE A 65 4.51 1.37 16.49
CA ILE A 65 4.54 2.12 15.23
C ILE A 65 5.33 3.42 15.44
N GLY A 66 6.36 3.64 14.63
CA GLY A 66 7.07 4.91 14.59
C GLY A 66 6.19 6.00 13.97
N ILE A 67 5.97 5.93 12.66
CA ILE A 67 5.11 6.84 11.92
C ILE A 67 3.81 6.11 11.56
N PHE A 68 2.68 6.61 12.06
CA PHE A 68 1.36 6.15 11.62
C PHE A 68 0.85 7.14 10.57
N SER A 69 0.60 6.68 9.36
CA SER A 69 0.26 7.57 8.25
C SER A 69 -0.92 7.08 7.41
N ILE A 70 -1.50 8.01 6.66
CA ILE A 70 -2.52 7.78 5.64
C ILE A 70 -1.98 8.36 4.33
N THR A 71 -2.04 7.62 3.22
CA THR A 71 -1.74 8.15 1.90
C THR A 71 -3.04 8.42 1.16
N THR A 72 -3.24 9.67 0.73
CA THR A 72 -4.46 10.15 0.06
C THR A 72 -4.13 10.94 -1.20
N ASN A 73 -5.02 10.92 -2.19
CA ASN A 73 -4.95 11.80 -3.36
C ASN A 73 -5.45 13.24 -3.05
N GLY A 74 -6.00 13.46 -1.86
CA GLY A 74 -6.45 14.78 -1.38
C GLY A 74 -7.74 15.27 -2.01
N THR A 75 -8.54 14.42 -2.65
CA THR A 75 -9.83 14.79 -3.22
C THR A 75 -10.93 14.88 -2.17
N ILE A 76 -10.80 14.12 -1.10
CA ILE A 76 -11.79 14.00 -0.02
C ILE A 76 -11.32 14.76 1.22
N ILE A 77 -12.24 15.47 1.86
CA ILE A 77 -12.00 16.13 3.14
C ILE A 77 -12.54 15.20 4.24
N PRO A 78 -11.70 14.75 5.18
CA PRO A 78 -12.15 13.90 6.28
C PRO A 78 -13.20 14.62 7.14
N ASN A 79 -14.12 13.86 7.70
CA ASN A 79 -15.06 14.39 8.68
C ASN A 79 -14.34 14.72 10.00
N GLU A 80 -15.01 15.46 10.88
CA GLU A 80 -14.43 15.92 12.16
C GLU A 80 -14.03 14.77 13.09
N GLU A 81 -14.78 13.69 13.10
CA GLU A 81 -14.44 12.50 13.88
C GLU A 81 -13.10 11.93 13.46
N THR A 82 -12.90 11.73 12.15
CA THR A 82 -11.65 11.24 11.58
C THR A 82 -10.50 12.19 11.88
N LEU A 83 -10.69 13.51 11.76
CA LEU A 83 -9.66 14.50 12.08
C LEU A 83 -9.27 14.47 13.57
N LYS A 84 -10.24 14.40 14.48
CA LYS A 84 -9.99 14.33 15.94
C LYS A 84 -9.21 13.09 16.33
N VAL A 85 -9.56 11.92 15.77
CA VAL A 85 -8.81 10.69 16.07
C VAL A 85 -7.44 10.69 15.40
N SER A 86 -7.29 11.30 14.22
CA SER A 86 -6.01 11.48 13.56
C SER A 86 -5.05 12.33 14.39
N GLN A 87 -5.53 13.44 14.93
CA GLN A 87 -4.76 14.28 15.84
C GLN A 87 -4.38 13.51 17.12
N LYS A 88 -5.35 12.86 17.76
CA LYS A 88 -5.12 12.09 18.99
C LYS A 88 -4.04 11.02 18.86
N TYR A 89 -4.01 10.31 17.74
CA TYR A 89 -3.05 9.21 17.49
C TYR A 89 -1.84 9.63 16.63
N GLN A 90 -1.69 10.94 16.38
CA GLN A 90 -0.57 11.51 15.61
C GLN A 90 -0.44 10.84 14.22
N VAL A 91 -1.55 10.83 13.48
CA VAL A 91 -1.59 10.30 12.12
C VAL A 91 -1.07 11.35 11.15
N LEU A 92 -0.04 11.00 10.37
CA LEU A 92 0.52 11.86 9.33
C LEU A 92 -0.25 11.66 8.02
N TYR A 93 -0.78 12.73 7.44
CA TYR A 93 -1.39 12.71 6.11
C TYR A 93 -0.35 12.93 5.03
N ARG A 94 -0.14 11.93 4.19
CA ARG A 94 0.72 11.97 3.00
C ARG A 94 -0.15 12.25 1.78
N ILE A 95 -0.10 13.48 1.28
CA ILE A 95 -0.95 13.92 0.17
C ILE A 95 -0.18 13.77 -1.13
N SER A 96 -0.62 12.83 -1.99
CA SER A 96 -0.09 12.67 -3.34
C SER A 96 -0.53 13.85 -4.21
N ASN A 97 0.43 14.55 -4.80
CA ASN A 97 0.16 15.77 -5.53
C ASN A 97 0.14 15.52 -7.04
N TYR A 98 -1.03 15.23 -7.55
CA TYR A 98 -1.25 15.02 -9.00
C TYR A 98 -1.74 16.29 -9.71
N ALA A 99 -1.54 17.47 -9.12
CA ALA A 99 -2.08 18.72 -9.64
C ALA A 99 -1.42 19.19 -10.95
N LYS A 100 -0.30 18.60 -11.36
CA LYS A 100 0.31 18.83 -12.66
C LYS A 100 -0.60 18.36 -13.80
N GLU A 101 -1.08 17.12 -13.73
CA GLU A 101 -2.00 16.54 -14.73
C GLU A 101 -3.46 16.87 -14.45
N LEU A 102 -3.83 17.03 -13.18
CA LEU A 102 -5.18 17.32 -12.73
C LEU A 102 -5.24 18.66 -11.95
N PRO A 103 -5.14 19.81 -12.62
CA PRO A 103 -5.03 21.13 -11.96
C PRO A 103 -6.17 21.45 -10.98
N ARG A 104 -7.35 20.85 -11.16
CA ARG A 104 -8.50 20.96 -10.26
C ARG A 104 -8.18 20.51 -8.82
N LEU A 105 -7.22 19.59 -8.64
CA LEU A 105 -6.84 19.07 -7.34
C LEU A 105 -6.19 20.14 -6.44
N ARG A 106 -5.61 21.20 -7.01
CA ARG A 106 -5.01 22.29 -6.22
C ARG A 106 -6.00 22.88 -5.22
N GLN A 107 -7.25 23.08 -5.64
CA GLN A 107 -8.28 23.62 -4.75
C GLN A 107 -8.69 22.61 -3.66
N SER A 108 -8.75 21.34 -3.99
CA SER A 108 -9.03 20.28 -3.03
C SER A 108 -7.90 20.15 -2.00
N HIS A 109 -6.63 20.19 -2.45
CA HIS A 109 -5.48 20.18 -1.55
C HIS A 109 -5.46 21.37 -0.61
N ILE A 110 -5.74 22.59 -1.09
CA ILE A 110 -5.84 23.80 -0.24
C ILE A 110 -6.91 23.62 0.84
N LYS A 111 -8.09 23.12 0.47
CA LYS A 111 -9.18 22.88 1.42
C LYS A 111 -8.81 21.79 2.44
N LEU A 112 -8.24 20.69 1.99
CA LEU A 112 -7.79 19.60 2.87
C LEU A 112 -6.74 20.10 3.85
N ILE A 113 -5.68 20.76 3.37
CA ILE A 113 -4.61 21.31 4.20
C ILE A 113 -5.16 22.27 5.25
N LYS A 114 -6.07 23.17 4.86
CA LYS A 114 -6.71 24.07 5.82
C LYS A 114 -7.42 23.30 6.93
N ARG A 115 -8.17 22.23 6.59
CA ARG A 115 -8.85 21.41 7.60
C ARG A 115 -7.88 20.65 8.50
N LEU A 116 -6.79 20.11 7.94
CA LEU A 116 -5.76 19.45 8.73
C LEU A 116 -5.11 20.42 9.73
N GLN A 117 -4.81 21.65 9.28
CA GLN A 117 -4.27 22.71 10.16
C GLN A 117 -5.25 23.14 11.26
N GLU A 118 -6.55 23.29 10.95
CA GLU A 118 -7.58 23.61 11.93
C GLU A 118 -7.70 22.56 13.05
N PHE A 119 -7.38 21.30 12.76
CA PHE A 119 -7.42 20.20 13.72
C PHE A 119 -6.03 19.80 14.25
N GLU A 120 -4.99 20.55 13.92
CA GLU A 120 -3.60 20.27 14.33
C GLU A 120 -3.15 18.86 13.93
N VAL A 121 -3.54 18.43 12.73
CA VAL A 121 -3.14 17.15 12.15
C VAL A 121 -1.94 17.35 11.23
N ASP A 122 -0.89 16.56 11.42
CA ASP A 122 0.31 16.63 10.63
C ASP A 122 0.07 16.18 9.18
N TYR A 123 0.70 16.88 8.24
CA TYR A 123 0.61 16.52 6.82
C TYR A 123 1.89 16.79 6.06
N LYS A 124 2.05 16.10 4.94
CA LYS A 124 3.08 16.34 3.93
C LYS A 124 2.44 16.33 2.55
N LEU A 125 2.48 17.46 1.86
CA LEU A 125 2.16 17.51 0.43
C LEU A 125 3.44 17.18 -0.35
N TYR A 126 3.35 16.17 -1.23
CA TYR A 126 4.47 15.79 -2.10
C TYR A 126 4.61 16.76 -3.29
N ASP A 127 5.77 16.68 -3.97
CA ASP A 127 5.98 17.42 -5.20
C ASP A 127 4.99 16.98 -6.28
N GLU A 128 4.69 17.87 -7.24
CA GLU A 128 3.74 17.59 -8.31
C GLU A 128 4.26 16.48 -9.24
N ASP A 129 3.55 15.33 -9.24
CA ASP A 129 3.79 14.24 -10.18
C ASP A 129 2.85 14.33 -11.39
N GLY A 130 3.36 14.03 -12.58
CA GLY A 130 2.61 14.13 -13.83
C GLY A 130 2.11 12.80 -14.38
N TYR A 131 2.58 11.65 -13.88
CA TYR A 131 2.22 10.34 -14.42
C TYR A 131 2.54 9.21 -13.44
N TRP A 132 1.91 8.09 -13.67
CA TRP A 132 2.27 6.82 -13.06
C TRP A 132 3.19 6.01 -13.98
N ILE A 133 3.77 4.96 -13.46
CA ILE A 133 4.62 4.04 -14.22
C ILE A 133 3.91 2.72 -14.36
N ASP A 134 3.83 2.23 -15.59
CA ASP A 134 3.40 0.87 -15.91
C ASP A 134 4.61 -0.07 -15.82
N TYR A 135 4.57 -0.97 -14.86
CA TYR A 135 5.62 -1.99 -14.67
C TYR A 135 5.34 -3.28 -15.44
N GLY A 136 4.36 -3.28 -16.36
CA GLY A 136 4.07 -4.39 -17.27
C GLY A 136 3.23 -5.51 -16.69
N PHE A 137 2.54 -5.30 -15.56
CA PHE A 137 1.61 -6.29 -15.00
C PHE A 137 0.40 -6.45 -15.92
N ASP A 138 0.62 -7.07 -17.05
CA ASP A 138 -0.39 -7.41 -18.05
C ASP A 138 -0.80 -8.89 -17.96
N TYR A 139 -1.57 -9.34 -18.93
CA TYR A 139 -2.10 -10.70 -18.98
C TYR A 139 -1.07 -11.75 -19.43
N LEU A 140 0.08 -11.32 -19.91
CA LEU A 140 1.10 -12.19 -20.45
C LEU A 140 2.23 -12.36 -19.43
N ASN A 141 2.70 -13.61 -19.29
CA ASN A 141 3.98 -13.84 -18.66
C ASN A 141 5.07 -13.28 -19.58
N ASN A 142 6.07 -12.63 -18.98
CA ASN A 142 7.27 -12.32 -19.73
C ASN A 142 8.10 -13.60 -19.96
N ASP A 143 8.83 -13.63 -21.08
CA ASP A 143 9.70 -14.75 -21.45
C ASP A 143 11.09 -14.65 -20.82
N MET A 144 11.20 -14.01 -19.64
CA MET A 144 12.48 -13.92 -18.94
C MET A 144 12.91 -15.31 -18.47
N ASP A 145 14.16 -15.65 -18.74
CA ASP A 145 14.80 -16.80 -18.10
C ASP A 145 15.04 -16.54 -16.61
N GLU A 146 15.38 -17.60 -15.88
CA GLU A 146 15.57 -17.57 -14.45
C GLU A 146 16.66 -16.58 -14.02
N GLU A 147 17.78 -16.54 -14.75
CA GLU A 147 18.89 -15.63 -14.43
C GLU A 147 18.43 -14.17 -14.52
N LYS A 148 17.66 -13.84 -15.53
CA LYS A 148 17.13 -12.50 -15.72
C LYS A 148 16.06 -12.14 -14.70
N LEU A 149 15.23 -13.10 -14.27
CA LEU A 149 14.27 -12.90 -13.18
C LEU A 149 14.98 -12.59 -11.87
N ILE A 150 16.05 -13.35 -11.53
CA ILE A 150 16.88 -13.09 -10.36
C ILE A 150 17.49 -11.68 -10.42
N GLN A 151 18.10 -11.30 -11.54
CA GLN A 151 18.69 -9.97 -11.71
C GLN A 151 17.64 -8.85 -11.61
N THR A 152 16.42 -9.10 -12.13
CA THR A 152 15.30 -8.15 -12.04
C THR A 152 14.85 -7.96 -10.60
N PHE A 153 14.77 -9.07 -9.85
CA PHE A 153 14.38 -9.03 -8.46
C PHE A 153 15.44 -8.39 -7.57
N ASP A 154 16.72 -8.68 -7.76
CA ASP A 154 17.83 -8.08 -7.04
C ASP A 154 17.89 -6.55 -7.17
N ARG A 155 17.39 -6.02 -8.28
CA ARG A 155 17.29 -4.57 -8.55
C ARG A 155 15.97 -3.97 -8.14
N CYS A 156 15.06 -4.77 -7.60
CA CYS A 156 13.75 -4.30 -7.19
C CYS A 156 13.85 -3.39 -5.96
N LEU A 157 13.48 -2.13 -6.12
CA LEU A 157 13.49 -1.11 -5.07
C LEU A 157 12.11 -0.89 -4.46
N THR A 158 11.22 -1.91 -4.48
CA THR A 158 9.89 -1.75 -3.87
C THR A 158 10.00 -1.34 -2.40
N PRO A 159 9.51 -0.14 -2.03
CA PRO A 159 9.81 0.45 -0.72
C PRO A 159 8.92 -0.06 0.39
N CYS A 160 7.81 -0.68 0.06
CA CYS A 160 6.78 -1.05 1.03
C CYS A 160 6.39 -2.54 0.91
N ARG A 161 5.92 -3.06 2.03
CA ARG A 161 5.26 -4.37 2.13
C ARG A 161 3.77 -4.11 2.35
N GLU A 162 2.95 -5.04 1.96
CA GLU A 162 1.50 -4.92 2.16
C GLU A 162 0.98 -6.11 2.94
N VAL A 163 0.05 -5.86 3.87
CA VAL A 163 -0.68 -6.90 4.59
C VAL A 163 -2.14 -6.92 4.17
N ARG A 164 -2.64 -8.11 3.85
CA ARG A 164 -4.04 -8.36 3.54
C ARG A 164 -4.46 -9.71 4.14
N GLY A 165 -5.44 -9.70 5.01
CA GLY A 165 -5.80 -10.92 5.74
C GLY A 165 -4.63 -11.42 6.61
N ASN A 166 -4.26 -12.67 6.39
CA ASN A 166 -3.09 -13.30 7.02
C ASN A 166 -1.82 -13.25 6.16
N LYS A 167 -1.86 -12.62 4.98
CA LYS A 167 -0.75 -12.59 4.04
C LYS A 167 0.05 -11.30 4.14
N LEU A 168 1.36 -11.40 4.22
CA LEU A 168 2.31 -10.30 4.07
C LEU A 168 2.97 -10.40 2.70
N TYR A 169 2.70 -9.43 1.83
CA TYR A 169 3.26 -9.38 0.48
C TYR A 169 4.56 -8.59 0.46
N PHE A 170 5.57 -9.11 -0.21
CA PHE A 170 6.79 -8.38 -0.49
C PHE A 170 6.53 -7.29 -1.54
N CYS A 171 5.83 -7.64 -2.61
CA CYS A 171 5.47 -6.74 -3.70
C CYS A 171 4.00 -6.34 -3.59
N VAL A 172 3.73 -5.04 -3.37
CA VAL A 172 2.35 -4.53 -3.31
C VAL A 172 1.60 -4.69 -4.63
N MET A 173 2.33 -4.74 -5.76
CA MET A 173 1.72 -5.01 -7.06
C MET A 173 1.25 -6.46 -7.18
N ALA A 174 1.96 -7.42 -6.60
CA ALA A 174 1.54 -8.82 -6.60
C ALA A 174 0.14 -8.98 -6.01
N ARG A 175 -0.11 -8.40 -4.83
CA ARG A 175 -1.43 -8.42 -4.21
C ARG A 175 -2.48 -7.72 -5.09
N SER A 176 -2.18 -6.50 -5.55
CA SER A 176 -3.13 -5.70 -6.32
C SER A 176 -3.50 -6.36 -7.66
N VAL A 177 -2.52 -6.94 -8.34
CA VAL A 177 -2.71 -7.63 -9.62
C VAL A 177 -3.50 -8.94 -9.42
N SER A 178 -3.20 -9.70 -8.37
CA SER A 178 -3.92 -10.94 -8.07
C SER A 178 -5.40 -10.67 -7.77
N ASP A 179 -5.70 -9.68 -6.94
CA ASP A 179 -7.08 -9.32 -6.60
C ASP A 179 -7.84 -8.74 -7.81
N ASN A 180 -7.21 -7.85 -8.57
CA ASN A 180 -7.89 -7.04 -9.56
C ASN A 180 -7.90 -7.66 -10.98
N LEU A 181 -6.88 -8.43 -11.33
CA LEU A 181 -6.76 -9.10 -12.62
C LEU A 181 -6.97 -10.62 -12.52
N HIS A 182 -7.31 -11.12 -11.32
CA HIS A 182 -7.57 -12.52 -11.03
C HIS A 182 -6.41 -13.45 -11.42
N PHE A 183 -5.18 -12.97 -11.25
CA PHE A 183 -4.01 -13.82 -11.39
C PHE A 183 -3.82 -14.66 -10.13
N ASN A 184 -3.43 -15.91 -10.32
CA ASN A 184 -3.09 -16.76 -9.20
C ASN A 184 -1.78 -16.28 -8.58
N GLU A 185 -1.80 -16.09 -7.27
CA GLU A 185 -0.59 -15.85 -6.49
C GLU A 185 0.25 -17.13 -6.42
N GLY A 186 1.56 -16.98 -6.52
CA GLY A 186 2.49 -18.06 -6.18
C GLY A 186 2.80 -18.09 -4.69
N GLN A 187 3.44 -19.17 -4.26
CA GLN A 187 3.80 -19.34 -2.85
C GLN A 187 4.88 -18.35 -2.38
N ASP A 188 5.71 -17.86 -3.30
CA ASP A 188 6.79 -16.91 -2.99
C ASP A 188 6.33 -15.45 -2.97
N ASP A 189 5.11 -15.15 -3.46
CA ASP A 189 4.60 -13.78 -3.54
C ASP A 189 4.22 -13.20 -2.16
N TYR A 190 3.96 -14.07 -1.19
CA TYR A 190 3.57 -13.67 0.16
C TYR A 190 4.08 -14.63 1.24
N LEU A 191 4.14 -14.13 2.45
CA LEU A 191 4.37 -14.90 3.65
C LEU A 191 3.06 -15.05 4.42
N ASP A 192 2.62 -16.29 4.68
CA ASP A 192 1.44 -16.56 5.50
C ASP A 192 1.77 -16.39 6.99
N LEU A 193 1.30 -15.30 7.56
CA LEU A 193 1.55 -14.94 8.96
C LEU A 193 0.92 -15.92 9.96
N GLU A 194 -0.16 -16.60 9.58
CA GLU A 194 -0.85 -17.57 10.44
C GLU A 194 -0.01 -18.84 10.58
N GLN A 195 0.76 -19.21 9.56
CA GLN A 195 1.61 -20.38 9.56
C GLN A 195 2.97 -20.15 10.24
N LEU A 196 3.33 -18.92 10.56
CA LEU A 196 4.58 -18.57 11.24
C LEU A 196 4.50 -18.86 12.75
N ASN A 197 4.59 -20.14 13.13
CA ASN A 197 4.48 -20.57 14.53
C ASN A 197 5.78 -21.16 15.11
N ASP A 198 6.82 -21.27 14.30
CA ASP A 198 8.11 -21.79 14.74
C ASP A 198 8.88 -20.80 15.58
N ASP A 199 9.73 -21.27 16.49
CA ASP A 199 10.67 -20.44 17.27
C ASP A 199 11.55 -19.55 16.38
N ASN A 200 11.69 -19.91 15.11
CA ASN A 200 12.48 -19.23 14.09
C ASN A 200 11.69 -18.18 13.26
N TYR A 201 10.44 -17.93 13.57
CA TYR A 201 9.58 -17.09 12.73
C TYR A 201 10.15 -15.67 12.50
N LYS A 202 10.85 -15.11 13.48
CA LYS A 202 11.47 -13.78 13.35
C LYS A 202 12.57 -13.74 12.29
N LYS A 203 13.33 -14.84 12.14
CA LYS A 203 14.32 -14.98 11.09
C LYS A 203 13.64 -15.06 9.73
N ILE A 204 12.63 -15.91 9.58
CA ILE A 204 11.85 -16.05 8.33
C ILE A 204 11.25 -14.72 7.92
N LEU A 205 10.65 -14.00 8.86
CA LEU A 205 10.06 -12.69 8.63
C LEU A 205 11.10 -11.66 8.18
N LEU A 206 12.28 -11.66 8.80
CA LEU A 206 13.38 -10.77 8.43
C LEU A 206 13.91 -11.10 7.03
N GLU A 207 14.18 -12.36 6.74
CA GLU A 207 14.66 -12.83 5.44
C GLU A 207 13.67 -12.45 4.34
N PHE A 208 12.38 -12.74 4.52
CA PHE A 208 11.33 -12.34 3.59
C PHE A 208 11.28 -10.82 3.38
N ASN A 209 11.34 -10.05 4.47
CA ASN A 209 11.32 -8.58 4.37
C ASN A 209 12.55 -8.00 3.66
N LEU A 210 13.68 -8.68 3.72
CA LEU A 210 14.92 -8.35 2.99
C LEU A 210 14.93 -8.84 1.54
N GLY A 211 13.89 -9.54 1.09
CA GLY A 211 13.79 -10.04 -0.28
C GLY A 211 14.42 -11.41 -0.48
N TYR A 212 14.60 -12.19 0.59
CA TYR A 212 15.06 -13.57 0.42
C TYR A 212 13.94 -14.45 -0.15
N SER A 213 14.25 -15.16 -1.21
CA SER A 213 13.45 -16.23 -1.82
C SER A 213 14.40 -17.38 -2.20
N GLU A 214 13.98 -18.63 -2.02
CA GLU A 214 14.83 -19.80 -2.35
C GLU A 214 15.25 -19.82 -3.82
N LYS A 215 14.35 -19.39 -4.72
CA LYS A 215 14.65 -19.29 -6.17
C LYS A 215 15.22 -17.93 -6.58
N GLY A 216 15.32 -16.96 -5.66
CA GLY A 216 15.89 -15.65 -5.92
C GLY A 216 14.96 -14.65 -6.61
N TYR A 217 13.66 -14.95 -6.76
CA TYR A 217 12.64 -14.04 -7.29
C TYR A 217 11.25 -14.47 -6.81
N LEU A 218 10.24 -13.61 -7.02
CA LEU A 218 8.85 -13.91 -6.72
C LEU A 218 8.13 -14.47 -7.94
N ASP A 219 7.07 -15.24 -7.75
CA ASP A 219 6.28 -15.79 -8.86
C ASP A 219 5.71 -14.65 -9.73
N MET A 220 5.28 -13.56 -9.11
CA MET A 220 4.76 -12.40 -9.81
C MET A 220 5.80 -11.66 -10.66
N CYS A 221 7.11 -11.88 -10.45
CA CYS A 221 8.16 -11.29 -11.30
C CYS A 221 8.06 -11.71 -12.76
N HIS A 222 7.45 -12.87 -13.05
CA HIS A 222 7.13 -13.29 -14.42
C HIS A 222 6.16 -12.34 -15.16
N ARG A 223 5.51 -11.43 -14.45
CA ARG A 223 4.56 -10.48 -15.01
C ARG A 223 5.02 -9.04 -14.94
N CYS A 224 6.22 -8.81 -14.42
CA CYS A 224 6.79 -7.49 -14.20
C CYS A 224 7.96 -7.26 -15.15
N HIS A 225 8.06 -6.08 -15.75
CA HIS A 225 9.22 -5.70 -16.57
C HIS A 225 10.45 -5.33 -15.74
N GLY A 226 10.29 -5.18 -14.41
CA GLY A 226 11.34 -4.68 -13.52
C GLY A 226 11.41 -3.16 -13.46
N MET A 227 12.07 -2.65 -12.43
CA MET A 227 12.16 -1.20 -12.20
C MET A 227 13.19 -0.51 -13.12
N ASP A 228 14.15 -1.27 -13.63
CA ASP A 228 15.20 -0.77 -14.55
C ASP A 228 14.77 -0.80 -16.02
N ALA A 229 13.61 -1.41 -16.34
CA ALA A 229 13.11 -1.45 -17.69
C ALA A 229 12.68 -0.04 -18.17
N ALA A 230 12.60 0.13 -19.49
CA ALA A 230 12.00 1.31 -20.10
C ALA A 230 10.47 1.26 -19.91
N ASN A 231 10.01 1.40 -18.68
CA ASN A 231 8.61 1.38 -18.34
C ASN A 231 7.90 2.63 -18.86
N TYR A 232 6.68 2.44 -19.33
CA TYR A 232 5.91 3.52 -19.93
C TYR A 232 5.22 4.37 -18.87
N PRO A 233 5.21 5.71 -19.02
CA PRO A 233 4.34 6.56 -18.22
C PRO A 233 2.88 6.32 -18.61
N ILE A 234 2.02 6.24 -17.63
CA ILE A 234 0.57 6.14 -17.80
C ILE A 234 -0.13 7.30 -17.13
N PRO A 235 -1.29 7.74 -17.64
CA PRO A 235 -2.07 8.80 -17.02
C PRO A 235 -2.47 8.43 -15.59
N ILE A 236 -2.52 9.43 -14.74
CA ILE A 236 -3.07 9.28 -13.39
C ILE A 236 -4.57 9.04 -13.50
N ALA A 237 -5.05 7.98 -12.84
CA ALA A 237 -6.48 7.70 -12.79
C ALA A 237 -7.24 8.77 -12.02
N GLU A 238 -8.36 9.22 -12.60
CA GLU A 238 -9.29 10.10 -11.90
C GLU A 238 -10.19 9.28 -10.99
N GLN A 239 -10.32 9.75 -9.75
CA GLN A 239 -11.28 9.16 -8.83
C GLN A 239 -12.70 9.46 -9.33
N LEU A 240 -13.48 8.41 -9.55
CA LEU A 240 -14.91 8.52 -9.77
C LEU A 240 -15.58 8.86 -8.43
N VAL A 241 -16.37 9.92 -8.42
CA VAL A 241 -17.10 10.41 -7.25
C VAL A 241 -18.55 9.98 -7.38
#